data_489e079b61bd03878c3422e7bc5c4ec4
#
_entry.id   489e079b61bd03878c3422e7bc5c4ec4
#
_cell.length_a   1.000
_cell.length_b   1.000
_cell.length_c   1.000
_cell.angle_alpha   90.00
_cell.angle_beta   90.00
_cell.angle_gamma   90.00
#
_symmetry.space_group_name_H-M   'P 1'
#
loop_
_entity.id
_entity.type
_entity.pdbx_description
1 polymer ?
#
loop_
_entity_poly.entity_id
_entity_poly.type
_entity_poly.pdbx_seq_one_letter_code
_entity_poly.pdbx_strand_id
1 'polypeptide(L)'
;MALSNTATPKYYGQFRDAVIRGEIPVCKEISMEMNRIDDLIANPGIYYDDKAMDGFVKYCENELTLTDGSDLKLLETFKLWAEQIFGWYYFVERSVYVPGSDNHGGHYVTKYIKKRLINKQYLIVARGAAKSMYGSCIQNYFLNMDTSTTHQITTAPTMKQAEEILSPIRTSITRSRGPLFKFLTDGSIQNTTGSKANRVKLASTKKGIENFLTGSLLEIRPMNINKLQGLRCKIATVDEWLSGDIREDVIGAIEQGASKIDDYLIVAMSSEGTVRNGSGDTIKMELMDILKGEYINPHVSIWYYKLDSVDEVNNPELWIKANPNLGKTVSYETYQLDVERAEKAPSTRNDILAKRFGIPMEGYTYYFTYEETLPHKKRYYEKMPCALGADLSQGDDFCAFTFMFPLQNGAFGIKTRNYISSLTMSKLPTAMRLKYEQFIDEGSLMVLEGTVLDMMEVYEDLDNFITKKEYDVRCFGYDPYNAKEFVTRWESENGPFGIEKVIQGAKTESVPLGELKKLSEERMLLFDQELMTFAMGNCSTLEDTNGNRKLMKKRYDQKIDAVAAMMDAYIAYKLNKEAFE
;
A
#
# COMPACT_ATOMS: atom_id res chain seq x y z
N MET A 1 -33.28 -28.48 -14.74
CA MET A 1 -32.98 -27.64 -15.91
C MET A 1 -31.49 -27.47 -15.95
N ALA A 2 -30.80 -27.99 -16.95
CA ALA A 2 -29.40 -27.67 -17.15
C ALA A 2 -29.30 -26.21 -17.62
N LEU A 3 -28.87 -25.32 -16.76
CA LEU A 3 -28.55 -23.93 -17.12
C LEU A 3 -27.28 -24.01 -17.97
N SER A 4 -27.38 -23.79 -19.27
CA SER A 4 -26.23 -23.69 -20.15
C SER A 4 -25.52 -22.37 -19.83
N ASN A 5 -24.25 -22.42 -19.41
CA ASN A 5 -23.41 -21.28 -19.15
C ASN A 5 -22.89 -20.73 -20.50
N THR A 6 -23.68 -19.96 -21.22
CA THR A 6 -23.34 -19.47 -22.58
C THR A 6 -23.28 -17.96 -22.69
N ALA A 7 -23.51 -17.22 -21.62
CA ALA A 7 -23.42 -15.76 -21.66
C ALA A 7 -21.97 -15.29 -21.43
N THR A 8 -21.35 -14.77 -22.48
CA THR A 8 -20.06 -14.09 -22.37
C THR A 8 -20.26 -12.72 -21.75
N PRO A 9 -19.47 -12.31 -20.75
CA PRO A 9 -19.54 -10.97 -20.17
C PRO A 9 -19.36 -9.91 -21.26
N LYS A 10 -20.28 -8.96 -21.32
CA LYS A 10 -20.35 -7.98 -22.42
C LYS A 10 -19.17 -7.00 -22.42
N TYR A 11 -18.92 -6.38 -21.27
CA TYR A 11 -17.89 -5.33 -21.15
C TYR A 11 -16.50 -5.93 -21.10
N TYR A 12 -16.34 -7.07 -20.46
CA TYR A 12 -15.09 -7.83 -20.50
C TYR A 12 -14.79 -8.33 -21.92
N GLY A 13 -15.77 -8.88 -22.63
CA GLY A 13 -15.59 -9.32 -24.02
C GLY A 13 -15.11 -8.19 -24.93
N GLN A 14 -15.74 -7.01 -24.85
CA GLN A 14 -15.32 -5.83 -25.61
C GLN A 14 -13.89 -5.39 -25.26
N PHE A 15 -13.56 -5.35 -23.96
CA PHE A 15 -12.23 -5.00 -23.48
C PHE A 15 -11.18 -6.01 -23.96
N ARG A 16 -11.45 -7.30 -23.78
CA ARG A 16 -10.57 -8.42 -24.20
C ARG A 16 -10.28 -8.35 -25.71
N ASP A 17 -11.30 -8.15 -26.52
CA ASP A 17 -11.15 -8.06 -27.97
C ASP A 17 -10.29 -6.86 -28.38
N ALA A 18 -10.47 -5.71 -27.72
CA ALA A 18 -9.66 -4.51 -27.98
C ALA A 18 -8.18 -4.71 -27.59
N VAL A 19 -7.93 -5.42 -26.48
CA VAL A 19 -6.57 -5.80 -26.05
C VAL A 19 -5.93 -6.76 -27.06
N ILE A 20 -6.66 -7.79 -27.51
CA ILE A 20 -6.16 -8.75 -28.50
C ILE A 20 -5.84 -8.08 -29.83
N ARG A 21 -6.63 -7.09 -30.25
CA ARG A 21 -6.34 -6.29 -31.46
C ARG A 21 -5.21 -5.26 -31.29
N GLY A 22 -4.65 -5.12 -30.06
CA GLY A 22 -3.61 -4.15 -29.76
C GLY A 22 -4.09 -2.70 -29.66
N GLU A 23 -5.40 -2.46 -29.58
CA GLU A 23 -6.00 -1.12 -29.43
C GLU A 23 -5.85 -0.55 -28.03
N ILE A 24 -5.77 -1.43 -27.02
CA ILE A 24 -5.60 -1.06 -25.61
C ILE A 24 -4.38 -1.78 -25.08
N PRO A 25 -3.27 -1.07 -24.82
CA PRO A 25 -2.13 -1.66 -24.13
C PRO A 25 -2.44 -1.91 -22.65
N VAL A 26 -2.07 -3.08 -22.14
CA VAL A 26 -2.26 -3.47 -20.74
C VAL A 26 -0.94 -3.90 -20.11
N CYS A 27 -0.83 -3.78 -18.79
CA CYS A 27 0.30 -4.32 -18.03
C CYS A 27 0.16 -5.83 -17.80
N LYS A 28 1.23 -6.44 -17.31
CA LYS A 28 1.28 -7.88 -17.04
C LYS A 28 0.19 -8.33 -16.06
N GLU A 29 -0.05 -7.56 -15.01
CA GLU A 29 -1.04 -7.86 -13.99
C GLU A 29 -2.48 -7.88 -14.54
N ILE A 30 -2.80 -6.96 -15.42
CA ILE A 30 -4.11 -6.95 -16.11
C ILE A 30 -4.22 -8.15 -17.05
N SER A 31 -3.16 -8.53 -17.75
CA SER A 31 -3.15 -9.73 -18.59
C SER A 31 -3.38 -11.01 -17.77
N MET A 32 -2.79 -11.10 -16.56
CA MET A 32 -3.02 -12.21 -15.64
C MET A 32 -4.47 -12.26 -15.16
N GLU A 33 -5.07 -11.11 -14.79
CA GLU A 33 -6.49 -11.07 -14.40
C GLU A 33 -7.42 -11.44 -15.56
N MET A 34 -7.10 -11.05 -16.78
CA MET A 34 -7.84 -11.49 -17.97
C MET A 34 -7.83 -13.01 -18.11
N ASN A 35 -6.69 -13.67 -17.93
CA ASN A 35 -6.61 -15.13 -17.96
C ASN A 35 -7.49 -15.76 -16.86
N ARG A 36 -7.50 -15.20 -15.66
CA ARG A 36 -8.37 -15.66 -14.56
C ARG A 36 -9.86 -15.51 -14.90
N ILE A 37 -10.25 -14.41 -15.54
CA ILE A 37 -11.65 -14.22 -15.97
C ILE A 37 -12.00 -15.23 -17.08
N ASP A 38 -11.10 -15.53 -18.00
CA ASP A 38 -11.29 -16.56 -19.03
C ASP A 38 -11.48 -17.95 -18.39
N ASP A 39 -10.73 -18.26 -17.31
CA ASP A 39 -10.92 -19.49 -16.52
C ASP A 39 -12.28 -19.53 -15.82
N LEU A 40 -12.80 -18.39 -15.31
CA LEU A 40 -14.16 -18.32 -14.76
C LEU A 40 -15.22 -18.58 -15.84
N ILE A 41 -15.04 -18.06 -17.06
CA ILE A 41 -15.94 -18.31 -18.20
C ILE A 41 -15.95 -19.81 -18.54
N ALA A 42 -14.82 -20.48 -18.48
CA ALA A 42 -14.68 -21.90 -18.78
C ALA A 42 -15.22 -22.82 -17.67
N ASN A 43 -15.45 -22.31 -16.45
CA ASN A 43 -15.84 -23.11 -15.28
C ASN A 43 -17.35 -23.45 -15.30
N PRO A 44 -17.75 -24.72 -15.39
CA PRO A 44 -19.16 -25.10 -15.48
C PRO A 44 -19.98 -24.85 -14.19
N GLY A 45 -19.31 -24.63 -13.05
CA GLY A 45 -19.95 -24.33 -11.77
C GLY A 45 -20.21 -22.84 -11.54
N ILE A 46 -19.76 -21.97 -12.44
CA ILE A 46 -19.89 -20.52 -12.35
C ILE A 46 -20.82 -20.04 -13.48
N TYR A 47 -21.68 -19.10 -13.14
CA TYR A 47 -22.73 -18.60 -14.04
C TYR A 47 -22.61 -17.08 -14.18
N TYR A 48 -23.11 -16.55 -15.30
CA TYR A 48 -23.14 -15.12 -15.56
C TYR A 48 -24.58 -14.60 -15.66
N ASP A 49 -24.87 -13.43 -15.06
CA ASP A 49 -26.16 -12.74 -15.05
C ASP A 49 -26.04 -11.35 -15.68
N ASP A 50 -26.37 -11.25 -16.95
CA ASP A 50 -26.38 -9.99 -17.72
C ASP A 50 -27.42 -8.98 -17.19
N LYS A 51 -28.55 -9.47 -16.67
CA LYS A 51 -29.64 -8.62 -16.17
C LYS A 51 -29.24 -7.85 -14.92
N ALA A 52 -28.44 -8.48 -14.03
CA ALA A 52 -27.93 -7.82 -12.83
C ALA A 52 -27.01 -6.67 -13.21
N MET A 53 -26.13 -6.88 -14.18
CA MET A 53 -25.23 -5.85 -14.70
C MET A 53 -26.00 -4.72 -15.42
N ASP A 54 -26.94 -5.05 -16.29
CA ASP A 54 -27.80 -4.07 -16.96
C ASP A 54 -28.60 -3.23 -15.95
N GLY A 55 -29.07 -3.84 -14.88
CA GLY A 55 -29.77 -3.17 -13.77
C GLY A 55 -28.88 -2.11 -13.11
N PHE A 56 -27.63 -2.44 -12.81
CA PHE A 56 -26.66 -1.50 -12.25
C PHE A 56 -26.37 -0.33 -13.20
N VAL A 57 -26.09 -0.60 -14.47
CA VAL A 57 -25.82 0.46 -15.48
C VAL A 57 -27.01 1.40 -15.60
N LYS A 58 -28.23 0.86 -15.80
CA LYS A 58 -29.45 1.65 -15.92
C LYS A 58 -29.71 2.50 -14.68
N TYR A 59 -29.50 1.93 -13.49
CA TYR A 59 -29.62 2.67 -12.25
C TYR A 59 -28.65 3.86 -12.21
N CYS A 60 -27.36 3.62 -12.43
CA CYS A 60 -26.35 4.67 -12.35
C CYS A 60 -26.61 5.78 -13.38
N GLU A 61 -26.88 5.44 -14.64
CA GLU A 61 -27.04 6.42 -15.71
C GLU A 61 -28.38 7.19 -15.68
N ASN A 62 -29.41 6.63 -15.04
CA ASN A 62 -30.72 7.28 -14.92
C ASN A 62 -30.92 8.04 -13.59
N GLU A 63 -30.25 7.58 -12.53
CA GLU A 63 -30.52 8.09 -11.17
C GLU A 63 -29.36 8.90 -10.57
N LEU A 64 -28.10 8.73 -11.07
CA LEU A 64 -26.97 9.41 -10.45
C LEU A 64 -26.52 10.64 -11.25
N THR A 65 -25.91 11.58 -10.52
CA THR A 65 -25.35 12.80 -11.08
C THR A 65 -23.89 12.95 -10.66
N LEU A 66 -23.12 13.66 -11.47
CA LEU A 66 -21.79 14.13 -11.09
C LEU A 66 -21.88 15.22 -10.00
N THR A 67 -20.76 15.57 -9.40
CA THR A 67 -20.69 16.58 -8.33
C THR A 67 -21.11 17.99 -8.79
N ASP A 68 -21.00 18.28 -10.08
CA ASP A 68 -21.50 19.52 -10.70
C ASP A 68 -23.01 19.49 -10.98
N GLY A 69 -23.66 18.33 -10.80
CA GLY A 69 -25.09 18.12 -11.04
C GLY A 69 -25.43 17.71 -12.46
N SER A 70 -24.44 17.47 -13.33
CA SER A 70 -24.66 16.88 -14.65
C SER A 70 -24.97 15.39 -14.56
N ASP A 71 -25.64 14.83 -15.57
CA ASP A 71 -26.02 13.42 -15.62
C ASP A 71 -24.76 12.53 -15.69
N LEU A 72 -24.74 11.49 -14.88
CA LEU A 72 -23.63 10.52 -14.90
C LEU A 72 -23.74 9.63 -16.14
N LYS A 73 -22.64 9.54 -16.88
CA LYS A 73 -22.42 8.48 -17.87
C LYS A 73 -21.29 7.60 -17.36
N LEU A 74 -21.58 6.31 -17.20
CA LEU A 74 -20.58 5.37 -16.70
C LEU A 74 -19.45 5.21 -17.71
N LEU A 75 -18.22 5.33 -17.21
CA LEU A 75 -17.04 5.00 -17.99
C LEU A 75 -17.01 3.50 -18.32
N GLU A 76 -16.46 3.14 -19.47
CA GLU A 76 -16.35 1.71 -19.86
C GLU A 76 -15.55 0.89 -18.84
N THR A 77 -14.56 1.51 -18.22
CA THR A 77 -13.82 0.89 -17.11
C THR A 77 -14.69 0.63 -15.88
N PHE A 78 -15.62 1.53 -15.54
CA PHE A 78 -16.55 1.30 -14.43
C PHE A 78 -17.49 0.13 -14.74
N LYS A 79 -17.95 0.03 -15.99
CA LYS A 79 -18.77 -1.08 -16.44
C LYS A 79 -18.00 -2.39 -16.38
N LEU A 80 -16.74 -2.40 -16.82
CA LEU A 80 -15.83 -3.53 -16.76
C LEU A 80 -15.58 -4.01 -15.32
N TRP A 81 -15.31 -3.08 -14.40
CA TRP A 81 -15.07 -3.41 -12.98
C TRP A 81 -16.34 -3.88 -12.28
N ALA A 82 -17.47 -3.22 -12.54
CA ALA A 82 -18.76 -3.58 -11.96
C ALA A 82 -19.26 -4.92 -12.47
N GLU A 83 -18.98 -5.28 -13.71
CA GLU A 83 -19.36 -6.55 -14.31
C GLU A 83 -18.81 -7.74 -13.52
N GLN A 84 -17.61 -7.59 -12.94
CA GLN A 84 -17.03 -8.63 -12.08
C GLN A 84 -17.84 -8.82 -10.78
N ILE A 85 -18.42 -7.75 -10.24
CA ILE A 85 -19.20 -7.78 -9.00
C ILE A 85 -20.62 -8.30 -9.26
N PHE A 86 -21.28 -7.82 -10.30
CA PHE A 86 -22.71 -8.04 -10.53
C PHE A 86 -22.99 -9.23 -11.46
N GLY A 87 -22.05 -9.57 -12.34
CA GLY A 87 -22.27 -10.58 -13.36
C GLY A 87 -22.08 -12.01 -12.86
N TRP A 88 -21.11 -12.28 -11.99
CA TRP A 88 -20.73 -13.62 -11.61
C TRP A 88 -21.43 -14.15 -10.38
N TYR A 89 -21.94 -15.40 -10.47
CA TYR A 89 -22.58 -16.09 -9.35
C TYR A 89 -22.42 -17.59 -9.42
N TYR A 90 -22.71 -18.26 -8.32
CA TYR A 90 -22.77 -19.71 -8.18
C TYR A 90 -23.95 -20.12 -7.31
N PHE A 91 -24.26 -21.41 -7.28
CA PHE A 91 -25.33 -21.94 -6.45
C PHE A 91 -24.77 -22.75 -5.28
N VAL A 92 -25.36 -22.57 -4.11
CA VAL A 92 -25.08 -23.34 -2.90
C VAL A 92 -26.32 -24.13 -2.50
N GLU A 93 -26.13 -25.41 -2.23
CA GLU A 93 -27.19 -26.22 -1.65
C GLU A 93 -27.39 -25.88 -0.17
N ARG A 94 -28.62 -25.61 0.22
CA ARG A 94 -29.01 -25.45 1.62
C ARG A 94 -30.23 -26.26 1.95
N SER A 95 -30.18 -27.03 3.05
CA SER A 95 -31.35 -27.64 3.65
C SER A 95 -32.15 -26.61 4.42
N VAL A 96 -33.35 -26.33 3.97
CA VAL A 96 -34.26 -25.35 4.60
C VAL A 96 -35.42 -26.12 5.22
N TYR A 97 -35.66 -25.90 6.51
CA TYR A 97 -36.82 -26.49 7.17
C TYR A 97 -38.10 -25.76 6.71
N VAL A 98 -39.03 -26.53 6.19
CA VAL A 98 -40.36 -26.04 5.82
C VAL A 98 -41.33 -26.50 6.91
N PRO A 99 -41.97 -25.59 7.67
CA PRO A 99 -42.95 -25.96 8.66
C PRO A 99 -44.12 -26.71 8.02
N GLY A 100 -44.60 -27.75 8.69
CA GLY A 100 -45.78 -28.45 8.25
C GLY A 100 -47.06 -27.65 8.46
N SER A 101 -48.12 -27.93 7.69
CA SER A 101 -49.46 -27.47 7.98
C SER A 101 -50.11 -28.45 8.97
N ASP A 102 -51.20 -28.00 9.65
CA ASP A 102 -51.85 -28.58 10.83
C ASP A 102 -52.01 -30.11 10.93
N ASN A 103 -51.73 -30.87 9.87
CA ASN A 103 -51.78 -32.32 9.85
C ASN A 103 -50.51 -33.01 9.31
N HIS A 104 -49.45 -32.29 8.99
CA HIS A 104 -48.22 -32.89 8.46
C HIS A 104 -47.02 -32.24 9.16
N GLY A 105 -46.15 -33.09 9.73
CA GLY A 105 -44.90 -32.61 10.36
C GLY A 105 -44.01 -31.86 9.36
N GLY A 106 -43.27 -30.89 9.86
CA GLY A 106 -42.32 -30.14 9.03
C GLY A 106 -41.23 -31.06 8.46
N HIS A 107 -40.69 -30.70 7.30
CA HIS A 107 -39.63 -31.46 6.62
C HIS A 107 -38.55 -30.57 6.08
N TYR A 108 -37.38 -31.12 5.84
CA TYR A 108 -36.27 -30.40 5.22
C TYR A 108 -36.35 -30.50 3.69
N VAL A 109 -36.16 -29.36 3.00
CA VAL A 109 -36.11 -29.30 1.54
C VAL A 109 -34.76 -28.76 1.13
N THR A 110 -34.10 -29.39 0.18
CA THR A 110 -32.90 -28.86 -0.44
C THR A 110 -33.24 -27.71 -1.38
N LYS A 111 -32.71 -26.54 -1.13
CA LYS A 111 -32.84 -25.37 -2.02
C LYS A 111 -31.48 -24.95 -2.55
N TYR A 112 -31.45 -24.59 -3.83
CA TYR A 112 -30.28 -23.97 -4.45
C TYR A 112 -30.37 -22.44 -4.28
N ILE A 113 -29.44 -21.88 -3.53
CA ILE A 113 -29.39 -20.43 -3.26
C ILE A 113 -28.33 -19.81 -4.18
N LYS A 114 -28.74 -18.83 -4.98
CA LYS A 114 -27.84 -18.02 -5.82
C LYS A 114 -26.99 -17.14 -4.92
N LYS A 115 -25.66 -17.18 -5.08
CA LYS A 115 -24.70 -16.34 -4.38
C LYS A 115 -23.79 -15.63 -5.36
N ARG A 116 -23.44 -14.38 -5.03
CA ARG A 116 -22.41 -13.63 -5.75
C ARG A 116 -21.09 -14.37 -5.63
N LEU A 117 -20.34 -14.43 -6.74
CA LEU A 117 -19.02 -15.05 -6.75
C LEU A 117 -17.98 -14.13 -6.11
N ILE A 118 -17.89 -12.89 -6.57
CA ILE A 118 -16.88 -11.93 -6.12
C ILE A 118 -17.35 -11.24 -4.83
N ASN A 119 -16.62 -11.43 -3.75
CA ASN A 119 -16.85 -10.77 -2.47
C ASN A 119 -15.78 -9.76 -2.09
N LYS A 120 -14.63 -9.76 -2.78
CA LYS A 120 -13.59 -8.73 -2.66
C LYS A 120 -13.16 -8.26 -4.04
N GLN A 121 -13.10 -6.94 -4.23
CA GLN A 121 -12.54 -6.33 -5.42
C GLN A 121 -11.43 -5.37 -5.03
N TYR A 122 -10.26 -5.55 -5.63
CA TYR A 122 -9.12 -4.67 -5.46
C TYR A 122 -8.91 -3.85 -6.75
N LEU A 123 -8.93 -2.53 -6.59
CA LEU A 123 -8.64 -1.58 -7.66
C LEU A 123 -7.39 -0.79 -7.29
N ILE A 124 -6.25 -1.17 -7.83
CA ILE A 124 -5.01 -0.41 -7.72
C ILE A 124 -4.82 0.29 -9.07
N VAL A 125 -5.07 1.59 -9.10
CA VAL A 125 -5.07 2.37 -10.32
C VAL A 125 -4.64 3.81 -10.04
N ALA A 126 -4.02 4.45 -11.00
CA ALA A 126 -3.44 5.78 -10.87
C ALA A 126 -4.39 6.83 -10.25
N ARG A 127 -3.81 7.83 -9.60
CA ARG A 127 -4.54 9.02 -9.14
C ARG A 127 -5.17 9.74 -10.36
N GLY A 128 -6.44 10.11 -10.23
CA GLY A 128 -7.21 10.74 -11.31
C GLY A 128 -8.04 9.76 -12.16
N ALA A 129 -8.05 8.45 -11.85
CA ALA A 129 -8.87 7.45 -12.52
C ALA A 129 -10.34 7.41 -12.05
N ALA A 130 -10.79 8.36 -11.22
CA ALA A 130 -12.13 8.49 -10.66
C ALA A 130 -12.60 7.31 -9.78
N LYS A 131 -11.69 6.65 -9.04
CA LYS A 131 -11.97 5.54 -8.10
C LYS A 131 -13.11 5.84 -7.14
N SER A 132 -13.03 7.00 -6.45
CA SER A 132 -14.01 7.38 -5.42
C SER A 132 -15.42 7.53 -5.99
N MET A 133 -15.55 8.01 -7.26
CA MET A 133 -16.83 8.03 -7.97
C MET A 133 -17.36 6.62 -8.24
N TYR A 134 -16.50 5.69 -8.63
CA TYR A 134 -16.88 4.28 -8.78
C TYR A 134 -17.40 3.71 -7.45
N GLY A 135 -16.67 3.92 -6.35
CA GLY A 135 -17.12 3.52 -5.01
C GLY A 135 -18.48 4.14 -4.64
N SER A 136 -18.71 5.41 -5.01
CA SER A 136 -20.00 6.08 -4.82
C SER A 136 -21.12 5.39 -5.60
N CYS A 137 -20.89 4.97 -6.83
CA CYS A 137 -21.90 4.25 -7.64
C CYS A 137 -22.29 2.93 -6.98
N ILE A 138 -21.29 2.14 -6.51
CA ILE A 138 -21.53 0.87 -5.83
C ILE A 138 -22.33 1.07 -4.53
N GLN A 139 -21.89 1.98 -3.66
CA GLN A 139 -22.55 2.27 -2.40
C GLN A 139 -23.99 2.76 -2.60
N ASN A 140 -24.20 3.66 -3.56
CA ASN A 140 -25.49 4.22 -3.85
C ASN A 140 -26.49 3.17 -4.38
N TYR A 141 -26.01 2.28 -5.26
CA TYR A 141 -26.81 1.17 -5.78
C TYR A 141 -27.31 0.27 -4.64
N PHE A 142 -26.41 -0.22 -3.80
CA PHE A 142 -26.79 -1.08 -2.68
C PHE A 142 -27.65 -0.38 -1.63
N LEU A 143 -27.44 0.91 -1.38
CA LEU A 143 -28.26 1.69 -0.44
C LEU A 143 -29.73 1.73 -0.86
N ASN A 144 -29.99 1.84 -2.16
CA ASN A 144 -31.34 2.11 -2.67
C ASN A 144 -32.02 0.91 -3.33
N MET A 145 -31.24 -0.05 -3.85
CA MET A 145 -31.75 -1.18 -4.64
C MET A 145 -31.72 -2.51 -3.89
N ASP A 146 -30.88 -2.66 -2.86
CA ASP A 146 -30.85 -3.87 -2.06
C ASP A 146 -31.95 -3.83 -0.98
N THR A 147 -32.90 -4.76 -1.10
CA THR A 147 -34.05 -4.86 -0.17
C THR A 147 -33.74 -5.66 1.10
N SER A 148 -32.52 -6.15 1.27
CA SER A 148 -32.15 -7.02 2.39
C SER A 148 -31.59 -6.26 3.61
N THR A 149 -31.95 -5.00 3.80
CA THR A 149 -31.48 -4.18 4.91
C THR A 149 -29.95 -4.22 5.04
N THR A 150 -29.25 -3.30 4.38
CA THR A 150 -27.79 -3.31 4.35
C THR A 150 -27.18 -2.31 5.33
N HIS A 151 -26.24 -2.78 6.13
CA HIS A 151 -25.27 -1.88 6.77
C HIS A 151 -24.06 -1.75 5.85
N GLN A 152 -23.76 -0.52 5.47
CA GLN A 152 -22.66 -0.19 4.55
C GLN A 152 -21.71 0.77 5.24
N ILE A 153 -20.41 0.60 4.97
CA ILE A 153 -19.38 1.50 5.48
C ILE A 153 -18.51 2.04 4.35
N THR A 154 -18.04 3.26 4.54
CA THR A 154 -16.98 3.87 3.77
C THR A 154 -15.86 4.28 4.71
N THR A 155 -14.63 3.92 4.39
CA THR A 155 -13.44 4.26 5.17
C THR A 155 -12.29 4.71 4.28
N ALA A 156 -11.50 5.66 4.78
CA ALA A 156 -10.28 6.18 4.16
C ALA A 156 -9.33 6.68 5.26
N PRO A 157 -8.04 6.95 4.96
CA PRO A 157 -7.07 7.41 5.95
C PRO A 157 -7.54 8.64 6.74
N THR A 158 -8.27 9.54 6.11
CA THR A 158 -8.91 10.69 6.78
C THR A 158 -10.42 10.69 6.54
N MET A 159 -11.16 11.23 7.51
CA MET A 159 -12.62 11.39 7.38
C MET A 159 -12.99 12.25 6.15
N LYS A 160 -12.17 13.24 5.82
CA LYS A 160 -12.38 14.09 4.64
C LYS A 160 -12.29 13.30 3.34
N GLN A 161 -11.33 12.38 3.22
CA GLN A 161 -11.23 11.50 2.05
C GLN A 161 -12.41 10.53 1.97
N ALA A 162 -12.84 9.97 3.10
CA ALA A 162 -14.03 9.12 3.12
C ALA A 162 -15.31 9.89 2.70
N GLU A 163 -15.40 11.19 3.00
CA GLU A 163 -16.50 12.05 2.53
C GLU A 163 -16.53 12.24 1.00
N GLU A 164 -15.40 12.07 0.30
CA GLU A 164 -15.36 12.17 -1.15
C GLU A 164 -16.22 11.10 -1.85
N ILE A 165 -16.40 9.93 -1.22
CA ILE A 165 -17.31 8.88 -1.71
C ILE A 165 -18.78 9.26 -1.45
N LEU A 166 -19.07 9.88 -0.30
CA LEU A 166 -20.44 10.29 0.04
C LEU A 166 -20.90 11.54 -0.72
N SER A 167 -19.99 12.41 -1.12
CA SER A 167 -20.33 13.67 -1.77
C SER A 167 -21.13 13.49 -3.09
N PRO A 168 -20.74 12.60 -4.03
CA PRO A 168 -21.54 12.32 -5.21
C PRO A 168 -22.91 11.71 -4.88
N ILE A 169 -22.99 10.89 -3.82
CA ILE A 169 -24.27 10.31 -3.37
C ILE A 169 -25.22 11.42 -2.88
N ARG A 170 -24.72 12.33 -2.03
CA ARG A 170 -25.48 13.50 -1.56
C ARG A 170 -25.90 14.42 -2.69
N THR A 171 -25.03 14.63 -3.67
CA THR A 171 -25.36 15.42 -4.87
C THR A 171 -26.49 14.76 -5.66
N SER A 172 -26.44 13.46 -5.87
CA SER A 172 -27.52 12.72 -6.52
C SER A 172 -28.85 12.84 -5.76
N ILE A 173 -28.84 12.74 -4.43
CA ILE A 173 -30.03 12.93 -3.59
C ILE A 173 -30.66 14.31 -3.81
N THR A 174 -29.85 15.36 -3.98
CA THR A 174 -30.34 16.74 -4.04
C THR A 174 -30.59 17.24 -5.46
N ARG A 175 -29.90 16.69 -6.45
CA ARG A 175 -29.90 17.21 -7.82
C ARG A 175 -30.37 16.23 -8.91
N SER A 176 -30.47 14.93 -8.57
CA SER A 176 -30.94 13.94 -9.55
C SER A 176 -32.34 14.27 -10.08
N ARG A 177 -32.51 14.08 -11.39
CA ARG A 177 -33.78 14.17 -12.06
C ARG A 177 -34.44 12.81 -12.28
N GLY A 178 -33.77 11.75 -11.86
CA GLY A 178 -34.23 10.37 -11.95
C GLY A 178 -35.51 10.12 -11.16
N PRO A 179 -36.37 9.20 -11.61
CA PRO A 179 -37.67 8.96 -11.02
C PRO A 179 -37.55 8.40 -9.57
N LEU A 180 -36.54 7.59 -9.27
CA LEU A 180 -36.33 7.04 -7.93
C LEU A 180 -35.97 8.14 -6.92
N PHE A 181 -35.01 9.01 -7.21
CA PHE A 181 -34.66 10.09 -6.30
C PHE A 181 -35.77 11.12 -6.14
N LYS A 182 -36.54 11.41 -7.19
CA LYS A 182 -37.78 12.21 -7.05
C LYS A 182 -38.73 11.57 -6.05
N PHE A 183 -38.96 10.26 -6.17
CA PHE A 183 -39.81 9.52 -5.22
C PHE A 183 -39.24 9.52 -3.80
N LEU A 184 -37.93 9.27 -3.65
CA LEU A 184 -37.27 9.20 -2.33
C LEU A 184 -37.25 10.55 -1.61
N THR A 185 -37.13 11.66 -2.35
CA THR A 185 -37.06 13.02 -1.79
C THR A 185 -38.42 13.72 -1.73
N ASP A 186 -39.43 13.23 -2.43
CA ASP A 186 -40.76 13.78 -2.39
C ASP A 186 -41.39 13.66 -0.97
N GLY A 187 -41.69 14.79 -0.37
CA GLY A 187 -42.23 14.89 0.98
C GLY A 187 -41.20 14.75 2.12
N SER A 188 -39.92 14.53 1.83
CA SER A 188 -38.87 14.36 2.86
C SER A 188 -38.24 15.68 3.34
N ILE A 189 -38.50 16.80 2.65
CA ILE A 189 -37.89 18.11 2.96
C ILE A 189 -38.81 19.02 3.77
N GLN A 190 -40.07 18.67 3.98
CA GLN A 190 -41.03 19.51 4.73
C GLN A 190 -41.49 18.86 6.01
N ASN A 191 -41.15 19.55 7.11
CA ASN A 191 -41.76 19.62 8.44
C ASN A 191 -41.34 18.64 9.52
N THR A 192 -40.49 19.17 10.33
CA THR A 192 -40.24 18.74 11.73
C THR A 192 -41.28 19.25 12.73
N THR A 193 -42.39 19.89 12.32
CA THR A 193 -43.41 20.45 13.22
C THR A 193 -44.79 20.25 12.64
N GLY A 194 -45.44 19.13 12.98
CA GLY A 194 -46.85 18.92 12.68
C GLY A 194 -47.27 17.46 12.68
N SER A 195 -48.28 17.15 13.44
CA SER A 195 -48.81 15.85 13.80
C SER A 195 -49.50 15.05 12.68
N LYS A 196 -48.81 14.79 11.58
CA LYS A 196 -49.00 13.63 10.70
C LYS A 196 -47.62 13.34 10.10
N ALA A 197 -46.94 12.36 10.64
CA ALA A 197 -45.63 11.95 10.21
C ALA A 197 -45.64 11.51 8.74
N ASN A 198 -45.34 12.41 7.82
CA ASN A 198 -44.81 12.03 6.54
C ASN A 198 -43.46 11.37 6.85
N ARG A 199 -43.40 10.03 6.77
CA ARG A 199 -42.19 9.27 7.06
C ARG A 199 -41.13 9.74 6.08
N VAL A 200 -40.07 10.33 6.62
CA VAL A 200 -38.82 10.60 5.86
C VAL A 200 -38.41 9.31 5.21
N LYS A 201 -38.28 9.27 3.89
CA LYS A 201 -37.86 8.06 3.15
C LYS A 201 -36.35 7.93 3.11
N LEU A 202 -35.64 9.05 3.11
CA LEU A 202 -34.19 9.12 3.03
C LEU A 202 -33.67 10.23 3.94
N ALA A 203 -32.74 9.93 4.83
CA ALA A 203 -32.07 10.90 5.67
C ALA A 203 -30.57 10.98 5.34
N SER A 204 -30.06 12.20 5.15
CA SER A 204 -28.63 12.45 4.96
C SER A 204 -28.10 13.32 6.09
N THR A 205 -27.09 12.82 6.80
CA THR A 205 -26.40 13.50 7.89
C THR A 205 -24.92 13.69 7.57
N LYS A 206 -24.18 14.42 8.40
CA LYS A 206 -22.71 14.52 8.23
C LYS A 206 -22.00 13.17 8.30
N LYS A 207 -22.54 12.19 9.05
CA LYS A 207 -21.90 10.89 9.30
C LYS A 207 -22.35 9.77 8.38
N GLY A 208 -23.45 9.95 7.64
CA GLY A 208 -23.99 8.88 6.81
C GLY A 208 -25.33 9.20 6.16
N ILE A 209 -25.85 8.21 5.46
CA ILE A 209 -27.12 8.27 4.73
C ILE A 209 -27.93 7.04 5.09
N GLU A 210 -29.19 7.22 5.46
CA GLU A 210 -30.12 6.15 5.81
C GLU A 210 -31.31 6.14 4.85
N ASN A 211 -31.60 4.98 4.28
CA ASN A 211 -32.78 4.76 3.46
C ASN A 211 -33.80 3.94 4.27
N PHE A 212 -34.85 4.58 4.74
CA PHE A 212 -35.89 3.97 5.58
C PHE A 212 -36.80 2.98 4.82
N LEU A 213 -36.82 3.02 3.49
CA LEU A 213 -37.62 2.08 2.70
C LEU A 213 -36.94 0.71 2.60
N THR A 214 -35.62 0.70 2.43
CA THR A 214 -34.83 -0.53 2.40
C THR A 214 -34.32 -0.91 3.79
N GLY A 215 -34.42 -0.02 4.78
CA GLY A 215 -33.80 -0.16 6.09
C GLY A 215 -32.26 -0.09 6.07
N SER A 216 -31.69 0.43 4.99
CA SER A 216 -30.25 0.42 4.77
C SER A 216 -29.57 1.68 5.30
N LEU A 217 -28.39 1.50 5.87
CA LEU A 217 -27.55 2.57 6.42
C LEU A 217 -26.17 2.55 5.75
N LEU A 218 -25.74 3.68 5.22
CA LEU A 218 -24.38 3.95 4.78
C LEU A 218 -23.71 4.95 5.71
N GLU A 219 -22.60 4.59 6.33
CA GLU A 219 -21.88 5.48 7.24
C GLU A 219 -20.37 5.57 6.94
N ILE A 220 -19.78 6.71 7.36
CA ILE A 220 -18.34 6.93 7.30
C ILE A 220 -17.72 6.44 8.61
N ARG A 221 -16.64 5.65 8.49
CA ARG A 221 -15.82 5.20 9.61
C ARG A 221 -14.36 5.61 9.43
N PRO A 222 -13.65 5.99 10.49
CA PRO A 222 -12.21 6.21 10.39
C PRO A 222 -11.50 4.88 10.10
N MET A 223 -10.44 4.93 9.28
CA MET A 223 -9.61 3.79 8.95
C MET A 223 -8.70 3.43 10.13
N ASN A 224 -9.28 2.72 11.09
CA ASN A 224 -8.62 2.28 12.31
C ASN A 224 -9.18 0.91 12.70
N ILE A 225 -8.30 -0.07 12.94
CA ILE A 225 -8.68 -1.47 13.19
C ILE A 225 -9.67 -1.60 14.36
N ASN A 226 -9.45 -0.86 15.46
CA ASN A 226 -10.32 -0.90 16.64
C ASN A 226 -11.73 -0.38 16.38
N LYS A 227 -11.93 0.42 15.32
CA LYS A 227 -13.24 0.97 14.92
C LYS A 227 -13.92 0.14 13.82
N LEU A 228 -13.18 -0.72 13.15
CA LEU A 228 -13.65 -1.51 12.02
C LEU A 228 -13.78 -3.00 12.36
N GLN A 229 -13.01 -3.49 13.31
CA GLN A 229 -13.06 -4.88 13.75
C GLN A 229 -14.43 -5.24 14.34
N GLY A 230 -14.99 -6.36 13.90
CA GLY A 230 -16.25 -6.88 14.39
C GLY A 230 -17.51 -6.20 13.83
N LEU A 231 -17.37 -5.19 12.95
CA LEU A 231 -18.50 -4.58 12.27
C LEU A 231 -19.18 -5.58 11.32
N ARG A 232 -20.48 -5.75 11.50
CA ARG A 232 -21.30 -6.54 10.57
C ARG A 232 -21.79 -5.64 9.44
N CYS A 233 -20.93 -5.40 8.44
CA CYS A 233 -21.31 -4.65 7.25
C CYS A 233 -21.44 -5.59 6.05
N LYS A 234 -22.47 -5.37 5.23
CA LYS A 234 -22.66 -6.12 3.99
C LYS A 234 -21.81 -5.54 2.86
N ILE A 235 -21.69 -4.23 2.79
CA ILE A 235 -20.91 -3.53 1.77
C ILE A 235 -19.87 -2.63 2.46
N ALA A 236 -18.63 -2.77 2.06
CA ALA A 236 -17.55 -1.89 2.52
C ALA A 236 -16.80 -1.29 1.33
N THR A 237 -16.54 0.00 1.38
CA THR A 237 -15.62 0.68 0.46
C THR A 237 -14.43 1.20 1.25
N VAL A 238 -13.24 0.75 0.88
CA VAL A 238 -11.96 1.12 1.52
C VAL A 238 -11.16 1.91 0.50
N ASP A 239 -11.05 3.22 0.69
CA ASP A 239 -10.32 4.09 -0.23
C ASP A 239 -8.92 4.41 0.30
N GLU A 240 -7.95 4.52 -0.63
CA GLU A 240 -6.54 4.83 -0.36
C GLU A 240 -5.88 3.91 0.72
N TRP A 241 -6.19 2.62 0.68
CA TRP A 241 -5.67 1.62 1.63
C TRP A 241 -4.15 1.36 1.51
N LEU A 242 -3.50 1.79 0.41
CA LEU A 242 -2.03 1.81 0.24
C LEU A 242 -1.39 3.12 0.71
N SER A 243 -2.16 4.02 1.33
CA SER A 243 -1.63 5.26 1.89
C SER A 243 -0.66 4.98 3.04
N GLY A 244 0.38 5.81 3.14
CA GLY A 244 1.52 5.61 4.02
C GLY A 244 1.29 5.55 5.51
N ASP A 245 0.12 5.94 5.97
CA ASP A 245 -0.18 6.00 7.40
C ASP A 245 -0.88 4.73 7.94
N ILE A 246 -1.17 3.76 7.05
CA ILE A 246 -1.89 2.55 7.42
C ILE A 246 -0.88 1.44 7.73
N ARG A 247 -0.82 1.07 9.02
CA ARG A 247 0.09 0.03 9.53
C ARG A 247 -0.55 -1.33 9.70
N GLU A 248 -1.88 -1.39 9.71
CA GLU A 248 -2.68 -2.55 10.08
C GLU A 248 -3.47 -3.06 8.88
N ASP A 249 -3.79 -4.35 8.87
CA ASP A 249 -4.67 -4.95 7.87
C ASP A 249 -6.14 -4.58 8.15
N VAL A 250 -6.53 -3.41 7.67
CA VAL A 250 -7.88 -2.89 7.79
C VAL A 250 -8.89 -3.70 6.98
N ILE A 251 -8.47 -4.22 5.82
CA ILE A 251 -9.34 -5.00 4.93
C ILE A 251 -9.68 -6.33 5.57
N GLY A 252 -8.68 -7.04 6.12
CA GLY A 252 -8.89 -8.29 6.86
C GLY A 252 -9.77 -8.10 8.11
N ALA A 253 -9.61 -6.98 8.82
CA ALA A 253 -10.45 -6.65 9.97
C ALA A 253 -11.93 -6.45 9.59
N ILE A 254 -12.22 -5.80 8.47
CA ILE A 254 -13.57 -5.66 7.93
C ILE A 254 -14.12 -7.03 7.49
N GLU A 255 -13.31 -7.83 6.79
CA GLU A 255 -13.72 -9.15 6.29
C GLU A 255 -14.13 -10.09 7.42
N GLN A 256 -13.42 -10.10 8.54
CA GLN A 256 -13.78 -10.89 9.72
C GLN A 256 -15.20 -10.60 10.25
N GLY A 257 -15.64 -9.36 10.17
CA GLY A 257 -17.00 -8.96 10.51
C GLY A 257 -18.04 -9.26 9.43
N ALA A 258 -17.67 -8.98 8.17
CA ALA A 258 -18.52 -9.12 6.99
C ALA A 258 -18.77 -10.58 6.61
N SER A 259 -17.81 -11.50 6.80
CA SER A 259 -17.89 -12.92 6.45
C SER A 259 -19.06 -13.67 7.13
N LYS A 260 -19.65 -13.10 8.17
CA LYS A 260 -20.85 -13.62 8.84
C LYS A 260 -22.15 -13.27 8.10
N ILE A 261 -22.06 -12.45 7.06
CA ILE A 261 -23.20 -12.00 6.25
C ILE A 261 -23.10 -12.65 4.88
N ASP A 262 -24.18 -13.25 4.42
CA ASP A 262 -24.27 -13.77 3.06
C ASP A 262 -24.14 -12.61 2.06
N ASP A 263 -23.40 -12.84 0.97
CA ASP A 263 -23.20 -11.88 -0.13
C ASP A 263 -22.57 -10.54 0.30
N TYR A 264 -21.64 -10.56 1.28
CA TYR A 264 -20.86 -9.37 1.56
C TYR A 264 -19.98 -8.95 0.36
N LEU A 265 -19.63 -7.68 0.30
CA LEU A 265 -18.74 -7.12 -0.71
C LEU A 265 -17.80 -6.08 -0.09
N ILE A 266 -16.51 -6.25 -0.34
CA ILE A 266 -15.49 -5.27 -0.01
C ILE A 266 -14.87 -4.76 -1.31
N VAL A 267 -14.95 -3.44 -1.54
CA VAL A 267 -14.29 -2.76 -2.66
C VAL A 267 -13.14 -1.94 -2.12
N ALA A 268 -11.92 -2.44 -2.30
CA ALA A 268 -10.69 -1.81 -1.85
C ALA A 268 -10.04 -1.06 -3.02
N MET A 269 -9.99 0.25 -2.93
CA MET A 269 -9.49 1.13 -3.99
C MET A 269 -8.27 1.91 -3.49
N SER A 270 -7.23 2.02 -4.31
CA SER A 270 -6.07 2.86 -4.00
C SER A 270 -5.29 3.25 -5.25
N SER A 271 -4.54 4.33 -5.18
CA SER A 271 -3.35 4.49 -6.01
C SER A 271 -2.19 3.73 -5.37
N GLU A 272 -1.13 3.46 -6.15
CA GLU A 272 0.08 2.84 -5.60
C GLU A 272 0.61 3.71 -4.45
N GLY A 273 0.89 3.07 -3.34
CA GLY A 273 1.46 3.73 -2.17
C GLY A 273 2.95 3.94 -2.33
N THR A 274 3.46 4.77 -1.47
CA THR A 274 4.88 5.11 -1.42
C THR A 274 5.56 4.56 -0.15
N VAL A 275 4.82 3.87 0.70
CA VAL A 275 5.36 3.10 1.83
C VAL A 275 5.61 1.68 1.39
N ARG A 276 6.78 1.14 1.76
CA ARG A 276 7.20 -0.21 1.43
C ARG A 276 7.30 -1.07 2.68
N ASN A 277 7.16 -2.37 2.46
CA ASN A 277 7.32 -3.41 3.48
C ASN A 277 6.29 -3.34 4.63
N GLY A 278 5.14 -2.68 4.40
CA GLY A 278 4.02 -2.62 5.33
C GLY A 278 2.91 -3.63 5.02
N SER A 279 1.78 -3.49 5.72
CA SER A 279 0.58 -4.32 5.53
C SER A 279 0.05 -4.29 4.09
N GLY A 280 0.12 -3.13 3.43
CA GLY A 280 -0.28 -2.97 2.03
C GLY A 280 0.56 -3.82 1.07
N ASP A 281 1.87 -3.91 1.26
CA ASP A 281 2.73 -4.77 0.44
C ASP A 281 2.48 -6.26 0.71
N THR A 282 2.17 -6.64 1.95
CA THR A 282 1.75 -8.02 2.27
C THR A 282 0.48 -8.41 1.51
N ILE A 283 -0.53 -7.54 1.47
CA ILE A 283 -1.75 -7.78 0.69
C ILE A 283 -1.42 -7.87 -0.81
N LYS A 284 -0.58 -6.97 -1.35
CA LYS A 284 -0.17 -7.03 -2.77
C LYS A 284 0.54 -8.33 -3.12
N MET A 285 1.34 -8.89 -2.23
CA MET A 285 1.97 -10.20 -2.45
C MET A 285 0.92 -11.30 -2.60
N GLU A 286 -0.07 -11.36 -1.69
CA GLU A 286 -1.19 -12.30 -1.80
C GLU A 286 -1.95 -12.13 -3.13
N LEU A 287 -2.21 -10.87 -3.54
CA LEU A 287 -2.85 -10.59 -4.83
C LEU A 287 -2.00 -11.06 -6.01
N MET A 288 -0.68 -10.93 -5.95
CA MET A 288 0.22 -11.43 -7.00
C MET A 288 0.24 -12.96 -7.06
N ASP A 289 0.22 -13.65 -5.91
CA ASP A 289 0.13 -15.11 -5.85
C ASP A 289 -1.19 -15.61 -6.47
N ILE A 290 -2.30 -14.88 -6.23
CA ILE A 290 -3.58 -15.15 -6.87
C ILE A 290 -3.49 -14.93 -8.39
N LEU A 291 -2.91 -13.81 -8.84
CA LEU A 291 -2.76 -13.49 -10.27
C LEU A 291 -1.89 -14.49 -11.03
N LYS A 292 -0.85 -15.01 -10.39
CA LYS A 292 0.03 -16.04 -10.95
C LYS A 292 -0.56 -17.45 -10.92
N GLY A 293 -1.69 -17.65 -10.19
CA GLY A 293 -2.29 -18.96 -9.98
C GLY A 293 -1.61 -19.83 -8.93
N GLU A 294 -0.68 -19.25 -8.14
CA GLU A 294 -0.02 -19.93 -7.01
C GLU A 294 -0.99 -20.12 -5.84
N TYR A 295 -1.95 -19.21 -5.71
CA TYR A 295 -3.08 -19.33 -4.79
C TYR A 295 -4.42 -19.16 -5.54
N ILE A 296 -5.24 -20.21 -5.55
CA ILE A 296 -6.53 -20.19 -6.27
C ILE A 296 -7.61 -19.58 -5.37
N ASN A 297 -8.09 -18.40 -5.72
CA ASN A 297 -9.21 -17.74 -5.05
C ASN A 297 -10.17 -17.10 -6.07
N PRO A 298 -11.29 -17.77 -6.42
CA PRO A 298 -12.24 -17.25 -7.40
C PRO A 298 -13.12 -16.11 -6.87
N HIS A 299 -13.08 -15.84 -5.56
CA HIS A 299 -13.92 -14.83 -4.91
C HIS A 299 -13.30 -13.43 -4.90
N VAL A 300 -12.13 -13.25 -5.51
CA VAL A 300 -11.39 -11.99 -5.56
C VAL A 300 -11.27 -11.52 -7.01
N SER A 301 -11.61 -10.26 -7.27
CA SER A 301 -11.36 -9.56 -8.54
C SER A 301 -10.21 -8.56 -8.35
N ILE A 302 -9.22 -8.57 -9.25
CA ILE A 302 -7.98 -7.81 -9.09
C ILE A 302 -7.72 -6.96 -10.33
N TRP A 303 -7.83 -5.66 -10.19
CA TRP A 303 -7.52 -4.69 -11.24
C TRP A 303 -6.31 -3.86 -10.84
N TYR A 304 -5.11 -4.33 -11.18
CA TYR A 304 -3.85 -3.69 -10.84
C TYR A 304 -3.24 -3.05 -12.07
N TYR A 305 -3.49 -1.75 -12.24
CA TYR A 305 -3.03 -0.93 -13.37
C TYR A 305 -1.71 -0.24 -13.02
N LYS A 306 -0.71 -0.44 -13.85
CA LYS A 306 0.63 0.17 -13.68
C LYS A 306 1.40 0.16 -15.00
N LEU A 307 2.51 0.87 -15.06
CA LEU A 307 3.52 0.64 -16.09
C LEU A 307 4.36 -0.59 -15.74
N ASP A 308 4.85 -1.31 -16.74
CA ASP A 308 5.68 -2.49 -16.54
C ASP A 308 7.13 -2.13 -16.18
N SER A 309 7.60 -0.95 -16.61
CA SER A 309 8.93 -0.44 -16.30
C SER A 309 8.93 1.09 -16.17
N VAL A 310 9.99 1.63 -15.55
CA VAL A 310 10.20 3.09 -15.45
C VAL A 310 10.43 3.72 -16.83
N ASP A 311 11.03 2.98 -17.77
CA ASP A 311 11.30 3.49 -19.12
C ASP A 311 10.02 3.83 -19.90
N GLU A 312 8.90 3.16 -19.59
CA GLU A 312 7.61 3.43 -20.20
C GLU A 312 7.03 4.81 -19.82
N VAL A 313 7.56 5.48 -18.79
CA VAL A 313 7.15 6.84 -18.39
C VAL A 313 7.38 7.85 -19.53
N ASN A 314 8.40 7.61 -20.35
CA ASN A 314 8.74 8.47 -21.51
C ASN A 314 7.88 8.19 -22.75
N ASN A 315 6.95 7.24 -22.68
CA ASN A 315 6.06 6.90 -23.79
C ASN A 315 4.58 7.19 -23.41
N PRO A 316 4.03 8.35 -23.81
CA PRO A 316 2.65 8.74 -23.49
C PRO A 316 1.57 7.75 -23.94
N GLU A 317 1.80 6.97 -24.99
CA GLU A 317 0.85 5.97 -25.47
C GLU A 317 0.66 4.81 -24.48
N LEU A 318 1.66 4.54 -23.65
CA LEU A 318 1.61 3.49 -22.63
C LEU A 318 1.02 3.93 -21.29
N TRP A 319 0.82 5.23 -21.06
CA TRP A 319 0.31 5.73 -19.77
C TRP A 319 -1.09 5.19 -19.43
N ILE A 320 -1.85 4.80 -20.46
CA ILE A 320 -3.17 4.18 -20.29
C ILE A 320 -3.08 2.82 -19.55
N LYS A 321 -1.92 2.15 -19.53
CA LYS A 321 -1.67 0.96 -18.70
C LYS A 321 -1.83 1.25 -17.21
N ALA A 322 -1.46 2.45 -16.76
CA ALA A 322 -1.57 2.88 -15.38
C ALA A 322 -2.89 3.60 -15.07
N ASN A 323 -3.42 4.34 -16.06
CA ASN A 323 -4.68 5.03 -15.93
C ASN A 323 -5.60 4.78 -17.15
N PRO A 324 -6.48 3.77 -17.08
CA PRO A 324 -7.36 3.44 -18.20
C PRO A 324 -8.41 4.53 -18.52
N ASN A 325 -8.53 5.55 -17.67
CA ASN A 325 -9.41 6.71 -17.84
C ASN A 325 -8.65 7.98 -18.26
N LEU A 326 -7.40 7.87 -18.64
CA LEU A 326 -6.60 8.98 -19.13
C LEU A 326 -7.24 9.56 -20.40
N GLY A 327 -7.29 10.90 -20.50
CA GLY A 327 -8.02 11.62 -21.54
C GLY A 327 -9.52 11.78 -21.29
N LYS A 328 -10.09 11.07 -20.28
CA LYS A 328 -11.51 11.17 -19.89
C LYS A 328 -11.70 11.87 -18.53
N THR A 329 -10.91 11.48 -17.54
CA THR A 329 -10.99 12.01 -16.16
C THR A 329 -9.83 12.93 -15.79
N VAL A 330 -8.73 12.81 -16.48
CA VAL A 330 -7.54 13.67 -16.37
C VAL A 330 -6.88 13.77 -17.76
N SER A 331 -6.36 14.93 -18.10
CA SER A 331 -5.78 15.16 -19.42
C SER A 331 -4.35 14.60 -19.55
N TYR A 332 -3.93 14.29 -20.79
CA TYR A 332 -2.54 13.92 -21.09
C TYR A 332 -1.57 15.05 -20.75
N GLU A 333 -1.98 16.32 -20.92
CA GLU A 333 -1.17 17.49 -20.55
C GLU A 333 -0.83 17.50 -19.07
N THR A 334 -1.78 17.14 -18.19
CA THR A 334 -1.53 17.03 -16.75
C THR A 334 -0.46 15.98 -16.45
N TYR A 335 -0.51 14.84 -17.12
CA TYR A 335 0.50 13.80 -16.97
C TYR A 335 1.86 14.24 -17.49
N GLN A 336 1.90 14.92 -18.64
CA GLN A 336 3.13 15.47 -19.20
C GLN A 336 3.82 16.45 -18.23
N LEU A 337 3.04 17.36 -17.63
CA LEU A 337 3.55 18.31 -16.63
C LEU A 337 4.07 17.60 -15.37
N ASP A 338 3.41 16.51 -14.94
CA ASP A 338 3.88 15.70 -13.81
C ASP A 338 5.20 14.99 -14.15
N VAL A 339 5.39 14.48 -15.37
CA VAL A 339 6.66 13.88 -15.83
C VAL A 339 7.77 14.92 -15.83
N GLU A 340 7.55 16.09 -16.44
CA GLU A 340 8.53 17.18 -16.46
C GLU A 340 8.90 17.66 -15.03
N ARG A 341 7.91 17.67 -14.13
CA ARG A 341 8.16 17.99 -12.72
C ARG A 341 8.99 16.92 -12.03
N ALA A 342 8.74 15.64 -12.32
CA ALA A 342 9.52 14.53 -11.77
C ALA A 342 10.98 14.57 -12.22
N GLU A 343 11.25 15.03 -13.45
CA GLU A 343 12.60 15.22 -13.96
C GLU A 343 13.33 16.40 -13.29
N LYS A 344 12.63 17.53 -13.11
CA LYS A 344 13.21 18.78 -12.57
C LYS A 344 13.29 18.80 -11.04
N ALA A 345 12.45 18.05 -10.34
CA ALA A 345 12.34 18.03 -8.89
C ALA A 345 12.41 16.59 -8.34
N PRO A 346 13.60 16.07 -8.11
CA PRO A 346 13.82 14.69 -7.65
C PRO A 346 13.01 14.32 -6.40
N SER A 347 12.77 15.27 -5.50
CA SER A 347 11.96 15.07 -4.28
C SER A 347 10.50 14.70 -4.55
N THR A 348 9.96 14.99 -5.72
CA THR A 348 8.57 14.66 -6.11
C THR A 348 8.48 13.44 -7.02
N ARG A 349 9.59 12.98 -7.58
CA ARG A 349 9.66 11.92 -8.57
C ARG A 349 9.02 10.61 -8.09
N ASN A 350 9.42 10.15 -6.91
CA ASN A 350 8.92 8.87 -6.39
C ASN A 350 7.40 8.89 -6.14
N ASP A 351 6.87 10.03 -5.65
CA ASP A 351 5.42 10.20 -5.46
C ASP A 351 4.67 10.19 -6.79
N ILE A 352 5.22 10.83 -7.82
CA ILE A 352 4.63 10.85 -9.17
C ILE A 352 4.69 9.46 -9.80
N LEU A 353 5.83 8.78 -9.75
CA LEU A 353 6.01 7.43 -10.30
C LEU A 353 5.04 6.43 -9.64
N ALA A 354 4.90 6.47 -8.33
CA ALA A 354 3.96 5.62 -7.63
C ALA A 354 2.51 5.99 -7.95
N LYS A 355 2.10 7.24 -7.74
CA LYS A 355 0.68 7.62 -7.77
C LYS A 355 0.11 7.82 -9.17
N ARG A 356 0.93 8.19 -10.17
CA ARG A 356 0.48 8.37 -11.56
C ARG A 356 0.71 7.14 -12.43
N PHE A 357 1.80 6.43 -12.16
CA PHE A 357 2.23 5.33 -13.03
C PHE A 357 2.17 3.95 -12.38
N GLY A 358 1.78 3.87 -11.11
CA GLY A 358 1.65 2.61 -10.39
C GLY A 358 2.97 1.87 -10.21
N ILE A 359 4.12 2.55 -10.35
CA ILE A 359 5.44 1.95 -10.22
C ILE A 359 5.79 1.92 -8.73
N PRO A 360 5.92 0.72 -8.12
CA PRO A 360 6.33 0.62 -6.73
C PRO A 360 7.74 1.17 -6.56
N MET A 361 7.89 2.25 -5.80
CA MET A 361 9.19 2.83 -5.48
C MET A 361 9.61 2.38 -4.09
N GLU A 362 10.79 1.79 -3.97
CA GLU A 362 11.39 1.49 -2.67
C GLU A 362 12.05 2.75 -2.11
N GLY A 363 11.78 3.02 -0.84
CA GLY A 363 12.42 4.11 -0.10
C GLY A 363 12.00 5.51 -0.54
N TYR A 364 11.60 6.31 0.41
CA TYR A 364 11.45 7.74 0.19
C TYR A 364 12.78 8.39 0.41
N THR A 365 13.36 8.88 -0.66
CA THR A 365 14.51 9.75 -0.54
C THR A 365 14.04 11.12 -0.10
N TYR A 366 14.01 11.31 1.18
CA TYR A 366 13.86 12.66 1.71
C TYR A 366 15.17 13.43 1.66
N TYR A 367 16.28 12.73 1.85
CA TYR A 367 17.60 13.30 1.83
C TYR A 367 18.46 12.84 0.67
N PHE A 368 18.48 11.53 0.41
CA PHE A 368 19.16 10.94 -0.76
C PHE A 368 18.16 10.69 -1.88
N THR A 369 18.53 10.97 -3.13
CA THR A 369 17.70 10.66 -4.31
C THR A 369 17.73 9.15 -4.60
N TYR A 370 16.80 8.67 -5.40
CA TYR A 370 16.77 7.27 -5.81
C TYR A 370 18.10 6.84 -6.46
N GLU A 371 18.63 7.67 -7.34
CA GLU A 371 19.89 7.40 -8.02
C GLU A 371 21.07 7.26 -7.05
N GLU A 372 21.07 8.05 -5.98
CA GLU A 372 22.10 7.99 -4.94
C GLU A 372 22.02 6.73 -4.09
N THR A 373 20.82 6.14 -3.98
CA THR A 373 20.59 4.91 -3.19
C THR A 373 20.86 3.62 -3.98
N LEU A 374 21.13 3.70 -5.29
CA LEU A 374 21.40 2.51 -6.09
C LEU A 374 22.73 1.86 -5.69
N PRO A 375 22.76 0.54 -5.48
CA PRO A 375 23.97 -0.17 -5.10
C PRO A 375 24.98 -0.18 -6.25
N HIS A 376 26.25 -0.31 -5.90
CA HIS A 376 27.37 -0.44 -6.82
C HIS A 376 27.70 -1.91 -7.08
N LYS A 377 28.62 -2.16 -8.00
CA LYS A 377 29.18 -3.50 -8.21
C LYS A 377 29.91 -3.96 -6.94
N LYS A 378 29.79 -5.25 -6.64
CA LYS A 378 30.42 -5.88 -5.48
C LYS A 378 31.93 -5.60 -5.44
N ARG A 379 32.40 -5.17 -4.27
CA ARG A 379 33.81 -4.87 -3.99
C ARG A 379 34.26 -5.55 -2.70
N TYR A 380 35.54 -5.82 -2.62
CA TYR A 380 36.19 -6.46 -1.49
C TYR A 380 37.24 -5.50 -0.92
N TYR A 381 37.36 -5.48 0.41
CA TYR A 381 38.18 -4.52 1.14
C TYR A 381 39.06 -5.20 2.19
N GLU A 382 39.38 -6.49 2.00
CA GLU A 382 40.26 -7.24 2.89
C GLU A 382 41.63 -6.55 2.98
N LYS A 383 42.16 -6.47 4.21
CA LYS A 383 43.45 -5.82 4.57
C LYS A 383 43.51 -4.31 4.28
N MET A 384 42.37 -3.68 4.09
CA MET A 384 42.31 -2.24 3.90
C MET A 384 42.02 -1.52 5.21
N PRO A 385 42.66 -0.35 5.43
CA PRO A 385 42.34 0.49 6.58
C PRO A 385 40.93 1.05 6.47
N CYS A 386 40.19 1.04 7.58
CA CYS A 386 38.83 1.57 7.62
C CYS A 386 38.53 2.32 8.93
N ALA A 387 37.55 3.20 8.86
CA ALA A 387 36.87 3.75 10.00
C ALA A 387 35.63 2.91 10.28
N LEU A 388 35.39 2.58 11.55
CA LEU A 388 34.18 1.92 12.02
C LEU A 388 33.26 2.96 12.66
N GLY A 389 31.96 2.89 12.38
CA GLY A 389 30.93 3.64 13.08
C GLY A 389 29.87 2.73 13.66
N ALA A 390 29.27 3.12 14.77
CA ALA A 390 28.24 2.32 15.43
C ALA A 390 27.07 3.17 15.94
N ASP A 391 25.86 2.74 15.59
CA ASP A 391 24.60 3.17 16.18
C ASP A 391 24.02 1.99 17.00
N LEU A 392 24.14 2.09 18.35
CA LEU A 392 23.93 0.97 19.26
C LEU A 392 22.50 0.98 19.82
N SER A 393 21.61 0.23 19.22
CA SER A 393 20.26 -0.02 19.72
C SER A 393 20.12 -1.41 20.33
N GLN A 394 19.37 -1.52 21.42
CA GLN A 394 19.03 -2.81 22.06
C GLN A 394 17.56 -3.22 21.84
N GLY A 395 16.75 -2.33 21.26
CA GLY A 395 15.30 -2.48 21.10
C GLY A 395 14.85 -2.92 19.71
N ASP A 396 13.85 -2.22 19.21
CA ASP A 396 13.23 -2.52 17.91
C ASP A 396 14.03 -2.00 16.70
N ASP A 397 15.01 -1.10 16.90
CA ASP A 397 15.91 -0.60 15.86
C ASP A 397 17.12 -1.54 15.67
N PHE A 398 17.83 -1.41 14.54
CA PHE A 398 19.04 -2.18 14.35
C PHE A 398 20.16 -1.70 15.27
N CYS A 399 20.94 -2.64 15.81
CA CYS A 399 22.27 -2.33 16.28
C CYS A 399 23.19 -2.37 15.06
N ALA A 400 23.63 -1.20 14.59
CA ALA A 400 24.24 -1.03 13.28
C ALA A 400 25.72 -0.69 13.38
N PHE A 401 26.53 -1.35 12.55
CA PHE A 401 27.94 -1.06 12.36
C PHE A 401 28.23 -0.82 10.88
N THR A 402 28.93 0.29 10.56
CA THR A 402 29.32 0.61 9.20
C THR A 402 30.80 0.87 9.10
N PHE A 403 31.45 0.16 8.17
CA PHE A 403 32.86 0.30 7.83
C PHE A 403 33.00 1.22 6.64
N MET A 404 33.86 2.24 6.77
CA MET A 404 34.21 3.17 5.68
C MET A 404 35.67 3.01 5.31
N PHE A 405 35.93 2.65 4.07
CA PHE A 405 37.26 2.40 3.51
C PHE A 405 37.64 3.60 2.62
N PRO A 406 38.55 4.50 3.03
CA PRO A 406 39.00 5.59 2.18
C PRO A 406 39.80 5.05 0.98
N LEU A 407 39.46 5.55 -0.22
CA LEU A 407 40.08 5.14 -1.49
C LEU A 407 40.90 6.29 -2.09
N GLN A 408 41.91 5.95 -2.91
CA GLN A 408 42.85 6.91 -3.48
C GLN A 408 42.22 8.06 -4.28
N ASN A 409 41.02 7.85 -4.83
CA ASN A 409 40.29 8.86 -5.61
C ASN A 409 39.36 9.76 -4.75
N GLY A 410 39.44 9.67 -3.42
CA GLY A 410 38.55 10.40 -2.50
C GLY A 410 37.16 9.75 -2.31
N ALA A 411 36.88 8.63 -2.95
CA ALA A 411 35.68 7.84 -2.71
C ALA A 411 35.83 7.00 -1.44
N PHE A 412 34.72 6.49 -0.93
CA PHE A 412 34.68 5.57 0.20
C PHE A 412 34.01 4.27 -0.18
N GLY A 413 34.68 3.15 0.09
CA GLY A 413 34.02 1.85 0.15
C GLY A 413 33.18 1.74 1.42
N ILE A 414 31.97 1.21 1.31
CA ILE A 414 31.05 1.09 2.44
C ILE A 414 30.62 -0.37 2.59
N LYS A 415 30.72 -0.88 3.81
CA LYS A 415 30.15 -2.17 4.22
C LYS A 415 29.42 -1.98 5.54
N THR A 416 28.26 -2.62 5.69
CA THR A 416 27.51 -2.56 6.94
C THR A 416 27.23 -3.97 7.49
N ARG A 417 27.20 -4.11 8.81
CA ARG A 417 26.76 -5.29 9.54
C ARG A 417 25.83 -4.86 10.66
N ASN A 418 24.66 -5.42 10.69
CA ASN A 418 23.58 -4.99 11.57
C ASN A 418 23.03 -6.19 12.35
N TYR A 419 22.43 -5.94 13.50
CA TYR A 419 21.90 -6.97 14.37
C TYR A 419 20.46 -6.63 14.78
N ILE A 420 19.63 -7.66 14.90
CA ILE A 420 18.25 -7.59 15.39
C ILE A 420 17.94 -8.82 16.25
N SER A 421 17.04 -8.68 17.24
CA SER A 421 16.62 -9.81 18.05
C SER A 421 15.63 -10.72 17.32
N SER A 422 15.64 -12.02 17.61
CA SER A 422 14.69 -12.99 17.05
C SER A 422 13.24 -12.64 17.39
N LEU A 423 12.98 -12.06 18.56
CA LEU A 423 11.63 -11.58 18.93
C LEU A 423 11.18 -10.43 18.02
N THR A 424 12.03 -9.44 17.78
CA THR A 424 11.68 -8.31 16.91
C THR A 424 11.45 -8.80 15.48
N MET A 425 12.30 -9.71 14.96
CA MET A 425 12.12 -10.33 13.65
C MET A 425 10.77 -11.05 13.53
N SER A 426 10.34 -11.78 14.58
CA SER A 426 9.07 -12.54 14.57
C SER A 426 7.81 -11.67 14.53
N LYS A 427 7.90 -10.41 14.98
CA LYS A 427 6.78 -9.45 15.01
C LYS A 427 6.60 -8.68 13.70
N LEU A 428 7.52 -8.81 12.75
CA LEU A 428 7.47 -8.05 11.51
C LEU A 428 6.33 -8.53 10.60
N PRO A 429 5.69 -7.61 9.86
CA PRO A 429 4.81 -7.96 8.75
C PRO A 429 5.55 -8.83 7.73
N THR A 430 4.83 -9.75 7.05
CA THR A 430 5.43 -10.72 6.10
C THR A 430 6.32 -10.06 5.05
N ALA A 431 5.87 -8.97 4.42
CA ALA A 431 6.66 -8.25 3.41
C ALA A 431 7.99 -7.69 3.99
N MET A 432 7.96 -7.16 5.21
CA MET A 432 9.15 -6.67 5.88
C MET A 432 10.08 -7.81 6.27
N ARG A 433 9.54 -8.93 6.76
CA ARG A 433 10.32 -10.11 7.13
C ARG A 433 11.08 -10.67 5.92
N LEU A 434 10.43 -10.82 4.76
CA LEU A 434 11.07 -11.26 3.53
C LEU A 434 12.18 -10.30 3.06
N LYS A 435 11.96 -8.99 3.24
CA LYS A 435 13.02 -8.01 2.95
C LYS A 435 14.23 -8.18 3.89
N TYR A 436 13.99 -8.45 5.18
CA TYR A 436 15.07 -8.70 6.15
C TYR A 436 15.76 -10.05 5.90
N GLU A 437 15.05 -11.07 5.43
CA GLU A 437 15.64 -12.34 4.98
C GLU A 437 16.65 -12.10 3.84
N GLN A 438 16.36 -11.21 2.89
CA GLN A 438 17.34 -10.80 1.85
C GLN A 438 18.60 -10.17 2.48
N PHE A 439 18.45 -9.33 3.52
CA PHE A 439 19.60 -8.75 4.22
C PHE A 439 20.41 -9.79 5.00
N ILE A 440 19.75 -10.83 5.50
CA ILE A 440 20.43 -11.97 6.14
C ILE A 440 21.22 -12.76 5.09
N ASP A 441 20.61 -13.07 3.95
CA ASP A 441 21.24 -13.82 2.87
C ASP A 441 22.47 -13.10 2.27
N GLU A 442 22.43 -11.77 2.16
CA GLU A 442 23.59 -10.99 1.75
C GLU A 442 24.65 -10.81 2.85
N GLY A 443 24.33 -11.15 4.12
CA GLY A 443 25.21 -11.07 5.27
C GLY A 443 25.35 -9.67 5.88
N SER A 444 24.42 -8.74 5.60
CA SER A 444 24.40 -7.40 6.18
C SER A 444 23.54 -7.31 7.44
N LEU A 445 22.66 -8.30 7.71
CA LEU A 445 21.83 -8.40 8.90
C LEU A 445 22.06 -9.75 9.59
N MET A 446 22.22 -9.72 10.92
CA MET A 446 22.29 -10.90 11.78
C MET A 446 21.11 -10.91 12.75
N VAL A 447 20.52 -12.10 12.93
CA VAL A 447 19.47 -12.32 13.93
C VAL A 447 20.10 -13.05 15.10
N LEU A 448 20.09 -12.41 16.29
CA LEU A 448 20.53 -13.02 17.53
C LEU A 448 19.34 -13.50 18.34
N GLU A 449 19.50 -14.62 19.03
CA GLU A 449 18.43 -15.19 19.86
C GLU A 449 18.14 -14.30 21.07
N GLY A 450 16.86 -14.09 21.37
CA GLY A 450 16.44 -13.36 22.56
C GLY A 450 15.37 -12.30 22.31
N THR A 451 14.99 -11.65 23.39
CA THR A 451 14.01 -10.55 23.39
C THR A 451 14.66 -9.18 23.18
N VAL A 452 15.92 -9.05 23.60
CA VAL A 452 16.76 -7.86 23.51
C VAL A 452 18.15 -8.33 23.08
N LEU A 453 18.89 -7.49 22.36
CA LEU A 453 20.25 -7.80 21.94
C LEU A 453 21.21 -7.80 23.15
N ASP A 454 21.97 -8.88 23.29
CA ASP A 454 23.11 -8.94 24.20
C ASP A 454 24.32 -8.27 23.53
N MET A 455 24.81 -7.19 24.14
CA MET A 455 25.92 -6.42 23.57
C MET A 455 27.25 -7.20 23.57
N MET A 456 27.42 -8.21 24.44
CA MET A 456 28.60 -9.05 24.39
C MET A 456 28.55 -10.05 23.24
N GLU A 457 27.39 -10.64 22.97
CA GLU A 457 27.18 -11.49 21.79
C GLU A 457 27.37 -10.71 20.49
N VAL A 458 26.84 -9.47 20.43
CA VAL A 458 27.08 -8.55 19.31
C VAL A 458 28.57 -8.27 19.12
N TYR A 459 29.30 -8.00 20.24
CA TYR A 459 30.74 -7.74 20.19
C TYR A 459 31.51 -8.95 19.64
N GLU A 460 31.25 -10.14 20.15
CA GLU A 460 31.94 -11.37 19.76
C GLU A 460 31.73 -11.69 18.28
N ASP A 461 30.50 -11.55 17.77
CA ASP A 461 30.22 -11.77 16.35
C ASP A 461 30.88 -10.71 15.46
N LEU A 462 30.85 -9.42 15.87
CA LEU A 462 31.50 -8.35 15.12
C LEU A 462 33.02 -8.52 15.08
N ASP A 463 33.66 -8.84 16.20
CA ASP A 463 35.11 -9.07 16.27
C ASP A 463 35.54 -10.25 15.40
N ASN A 464 34.80 -11.36 15.46
CA ASN A 464 35.00 -12.50 14.58
C ASN A 464 34.82 -12.11 13.11
N PHE A 465 33.83 -11.25 12.78
CA PHE A 465 33.63 -10.76 11.42
C PHE A 465 34.79 -9.89 10.95
N ILE A 466 35.27 -8.95 11.76
CA ILE A 466 36.42 -8.09 11.45
C ILE A 466 37.65 -8.95 11.19
N THR A 467 37.94 -9.89 12.09
CA THR A 467 39.07 -10.82 11.97
C THR A 467 38.97 -11.68 10.72
N LYS A 468 37.81 -12.27 10.44
CA LYS A 468 37.58 -13.11 9.26
C LYS A 468 37.71 -12.35 7.93
N LYS A 469 37.33 -11.06 7.95
CA LYS A 469 37.43 -10.16 6.78
C LYS A 469 38.79 -9.48 6.69
N GLU A 470 39.62 -9.65 7.69
CA GLU A 470 40.94 -9.00 7.79
C GLU A 470 40.83 -7.46 7.64
N TYR A 471 39.79 -6.84 8.25
CA TYR A 471 39.62 -5.39 8.18
C TYR A 471 40.57 -4.73 9.18
N ASP A 472 41.29 -3.68 8.73
CA ASP A 472 42.21 -2.90 9.56
C ASP A 472 41.48 -1.66 10.11
N VAL A 473 40.81 -1.82 11.25
CA VAL A 473 40.03 -0.73 11.89
C VAL A 473 40.97 0.26 12.57
N ARG A 474 41.10 1.48 12.04
CA ARG A 474 41.99 2.54 12.52
C ARG A 474 41.34 3.50 13.50
N CYS A 475 40.03 3.69 13.42
CA CYS A 475 39.27 4.51 14.35
C CYS A 475 37.84 4.01 14.47
N PHE A 476 37.19 4.38 15.58
CA PHE A 476 35.84 3.95 15.92
C PHE A 476 34.99 5.14 16.43
N GLY A 477 33.93 5.49 15.70
CA GLY A 477 32.95 6.50 16.07
C GLY A 477 31.67 5.89 16.58
N TYR A 478 31.07 6.44 17.63
CA TYR A 478 29.85 5.90 18.21
C TYR A 478 28.99 6.96 18.91
N ASP A 479 27.65 6.77 18.87
CA ASP A 479 26.74 7.52 19.76
C ASP A 479 26.86 6.95 21.20
N PRO A 480 27.08 7.81 22.21
CA PRO A 480 27.21 7.37 23.60
C PRO A 480 25.94 6.76 24.22
N TYR A 481 24.78 6.88 23.57
CA TYR A 481 23.54 6.27 24.05
C TYR A 481 23.62 4.74 23.98
N ASN A 482 23.38 4.07 25.11
CA ASN A 482 23.49 2.60 25.28
C ASN A 482 24.87 1.97 24.95
N ALA A 483 25.92 2.76 24.75
CA ALA A 483 27.19 2.28 24.23
C ALA A 483 28.15 1.74 25.29
N LYS A 484 27.92 1.99 26.59
CA LYS A 484 28.90 1.78 27.66
C LYS A 484 29.48 0.36 27.71
N GLU A 485 28.64 -0.64 27.63
CA GLU A 485 29.05 -2.05 27.75
C GLU A 485 29.91 -2.47 26.56
N PHE A 486 29.46 -2.23 25.35
CA PHE A 486 30.17 -2.51 24.11
C PHE A 486 31.52 -1.78 24.03
N VAL A 487 31.52 -0.47 24.30
CA VAL A 487 32.73 0.37 24.21
C VAL A 487 33.77 -0.02 25.24
N THR A 488 33.36 -0.35 26.48
CA THR A 488 34.29 -0.84 27.50
C THR A 488 34.98 -2.13 27.07
N ARG A 489 34.25 -3.03 26.41
CA ARG A 489 34.84 -4.27 25.87
C ARG A 489 35.77 -3.96 24.71
N TRP A 490 35.35 -3.09 23.79
CA TRP A 490 36.18 -2.66 22.67
C TRP A 490 37.51 -2.05 23.13
N GLU A 491 37.48 -1.11 24.09
CA GLU A 491 38.68 -0.49 24.67
C GLU A 491 39.63 -1.52 25.32
N SER A 492 39.08 -2.52 25.99
CA SER A 492 39.91 -3.54 26.66
C SER A 492 40.66 -4.45 25.69
N GLU A 493 40.12 -4.71 24.51
CA GLU A 493 40.70 -5.61 23.50
C GLU A 493 41.50 -4.86 22.42
N ASN A 494 41.06 -3.67 22.04
CA ASN A 494 41.66 -2.90 20.92
C ASN A 494 42.45 -1.66 21.40
N GLY A 495 42.40 -1.35 22.69
CA GLY A 495 43.02 -0.14 23.26
C GLY A 495 42.14 1.12 23.09
N PRO A 496 42.51 2.25 23.73
CA PRO A 496 41.70 3.46 23.79
C PRO A 496 41.91 4.43 22.62
N PHE A 497 42.81 4.12 21.66
CA PHE A 497 43.15 5.05 20.60
C PHE A 497 42.12 5.03 19.46
N GLY A 498 41.87 6.21 18.88
CA GLY A 498 40.97 6.37 17.74
C GLY A 498 39.48 6.19 18.06
N ILE A 499 39.10 6.18 19.34
CA ILE A 499 37.70 6.06 19.76
C ILE A 499 37.09 7.46 19.94
N GLU A 500 36.06 7.76 19.13
CA GLU A 500 35.43 9.07 19.08
C GLU A 500 33.97 9.04 19.50
N LYS A 501 33.61 9.86 20.49
CA LYS A 501 32.20 10.06 20.87
C LYS A 501 31.52 11.01 19.90
N VAL A 502 30.53 10.54 19.20
CA VAL A 502 29.70 11.35 18.29
C VAL A 502 28.36 11.61 18.96
N ILE A 503 28.17 12.83 19.48
CA ILE A 503 26.88 13.22 20.07
C ILE A 503 25.93 13.55 18.93
N GLN A 504 24.90 12.74 18.76
CA GLN A 504 23.89 12.95 17.74
C GLN A 504 23.13 14.26 17.97
N GLY A 505 23.12 15.14 16.97
CA GLY A 505 22.44 16.42 17.03
C GLY A 505 22.77 17.34 15.86
N ALA A 506 21.87 18.29 15.58
CA ALA A 506 22.00 19.16 14.40
C ALA A 506 23.34 19.90 14.30
N LYS A 507 23.95 20.30 15.41
CA LYS A 507 25.27 20.98 15.41
C LYS A 507 26.42 20.05 15.01
N THR A 508 26.38 18.79 15.43
CA THR A 508 27.45 17.81 15.17
C THR A 508 27.31 17.22 13.78
N GLU A 509 26.07 16.91 13.38
CA GLU A 509 25.76 16.18 12.15
C GLU A 509 25.72 17.05 10.90
N SER A 510 25.38 18.36 11.02
CA SER A 510 25.05 19.21 9.86
C SER A 510 26.16 19.25 8.79
N VAL A 511 27.42 19.44 9.19
CA VAL A 511 28.54 19.51 8.24
C VAL A 511 28.86 18.12 7.66
N PRO A 512 29.07 17.08 8.48
CA PRO A 512 29.30 15.72 7.96
C PRO A 512 28.18 15.23 7.05
N LEU A 513 26.94 15.51 7.40
CA LEU A 513 25.77 15.12 6.60
C LEU A 513 25.79 15.77 5.21
N GLY A 514 26.13 17.08 5.14
CA GLY A 514 26.29 17.80 3.88
C GLY A 514 27.44 17.24 3.02
N GLU A 515 28.55 16.85 3.64
CA GLU A 515 29.69 16.25 2.94
C GLU A 515 29.35 14.84 2.42
N LEU A 516 28.68 14.01 3.22
CA LEU A 516 28.18 12.70 2.78
C LEU A 516 27.17 12.84 1.64
N LYS A 517 26.31 13.87 1.70
CA LYS A 517 25.37 14.17 0.60
C LYS A 517 26.12 14.46 -0.69
N LYS A 518 27.16 15.32 -0.65
CA LYS A 518 27.97 15.62 -1.83
C LYS A 518 28.66 14.37 -2.39
N LEU A 519 29.26 13.56 -1.52
CA LEU A 519 29.87 12.28 -1.92
C LEU A 519 28.84 11.33 -2.57
N SER A 520 27.61 11.33 -2.07
CA SER A 520 26.51 10.54 -2.60
C SER A 520 26.07 11.03 -3.99
N GLU A 521 25.91 12.35 -4.18
CA GLU A 521 25.59 12.97 -5.48
C GLU A 521 26.67 12.69 -6.54
N GLU A 522 27.95 12.68 -6.15
CA GLU A 522 29.08 12.34 -6.99
C GLU A 522 29.28 10.82 -7.18
N ARG A 523 28.39 9.99 -6.60
CA ARG A 523 28.48 8.51 -6.63
C ARG A 523 29.80 7.98 -6.06
N MET A 524 30.33 8.64 -5.05
CA MET A 524 31.59 8.30 -4.38
C MET A 524 31.42 7.51 -3.07
N LEU A 525 30.20 7.24 -2.62
CA LEU A 525 29.88 6.28 -1.57
C LEU A 525 29.61 4.92 -2.22
N LEU A 526 30.57 4.01 -2.18
CA LEU A 526 30.56 2.77 -2.96
C LEU A 526 30.10 1.60 -2.08
N PHE A 527 28.81 1.38 -2.00
CA PHE A 527 28.16 0.25 -1.31
C PHE A 527 27.53 -0.72 -2.32
N ASP A 528 27.35 -1.97 -1.93
CA ASP A 528 26.77 -3.04 -2.74
C ASP A 528 25.71 -3.86 -1.98
N GLN A 529 25.35 -3.43 -0.76
CA GLN A 529 24.42 -4.12 0.13
C GLN A 529 23.03 -3.46 0.06
N GLU A 530 22.01 -4.30 -0.12
CA GLU A 530 20.61 -3.87 -0.19
C GLU A 530 20.13 -3.20 1.12
N LEU A 531 20.67 -3.63 2.27
CA LEU A 531 20.36 -2.97 3.54
C LEU A 531 20.80 -1.51 3.55
N MET A 532 21.96 -1.17 2.99
CA MET A 532 22.42 0.23 2.88
C MET A 532 21.51 1.03 1.93
N THR A 533 21.12 0.45 0.78
CA THR A 533 20.12 1.03 -0.13
C THR A 533 18.82 1.35 0.64
N PHE A 534 18.32 0.40 1.40
CA PHE A 534 17.10 0.54 2.20
C PHE A 534 17.25 1.63 3.27
N ALA A 535 18.35 1.66 4.01
CA ALA A 535 18.60 2.65 5.05
C ALA A 535 18.73 4.07 4.47
N MET A 536 19.48 4.25 3.38
CA MET A 536 19.59 5.54 2.67
C MET A 536 18.23 6.01 2.17
N GLY A 537 17.42 5.11 1.61
CA GLY A 537 16.08 5.42 1.12
C GLY A 537 15.10 5.85 2.22
N ASN A 538 15.36 5.57 3.48
CA ASN A 538 14.55 5.95 4.63
C ASN A 538 14.98 7.27 5.26
N CYS A 539 16.13 7.82 4.89
CA CYS A 539 16.70 9.02 5.50
C CYS A 539 15.91 10.28 5.20
N SER A 540 15.68 11.07 6.22
CA SER A 540 15.11 12.40 6.18
C SER A 540 15.98 13.33 7.03
N THR A 541 15.79 14.62 6.93
CA THR A 541 16.50 15.60 7.79
C THR A 541 15.51 16.50 8.51
N LEU A 542 15.88 16.87 9.71
CA LEU A 542 15.26 17.95 10.47
C LEU A 542 16.22 19.13 10.51
N GLU A 543 15.74 20.30 10.12
CA GLU A 543 16.50 21.55 10.18
C GLU A 543 16.11 22.33 11.45
N ASP A 544 17.09 22.80 12.20
CA ASP A 544 16.85 23.66 13.35
C ASP A 544 16.68 25.13 12.93
N THR A 545 16.38 26.02 13.88
CA THR A 545 16.16 27.45 13.63
C THR A 545 17.40 28.16 13.09
N ASN A 546 18.59 27.57 13.18
CA ASN A 546 19.85 28.10 12.69
C ASN A 546 20.27 27.50 11.33
N GLY A 547 19.42 26.68 10.72
CA GLY A 547 19.71 26.00 9.46
C GLY A 547 20.59 24.77 9.58
N ASN A 548 20.91 24.30 10.81
CA ASN A 548 21.65 23.06 10.99
C ASN A 548 20.72 21.85 10.80
N ARG A 549 21.22 20.81 10.18
CA ARG A 549 20.47 19.60 9.84
C ARG A 549 20.95 18.41 10.65
N LYS A 550 20.00 17.57 11.06
CA LYS A 550 20.29 16.25 11.62
C LYS A 550 19.53 15.18 10.86
N LEU A 551 20.10 13.97 10.86
CA LEU A 551 19.47 12.79 10.30
C LEU A 551 18.24 12.39 11.14
N MET A 552 17.16 12.00 10.47
CA MET A 552 15.98 11.47 11.13
C MET A 552 15.22 10.50 10.25
N LYS A 553 14.42 9.64 10.87
CA LYS A 553 13.37 8.83 10.23
C LYS A 553 12.04 9.55 10.36
N LYS A 554 11.23 9.59 9.30
CA LYS A 554 9.87 10.18 9.36
C LYS A 554 8.88 9.28 10.08
N ARG A 555 9.12 7.98 10.05
CA ARG A 555 8.25 6.98 10.65
C ARG A 555 9.06 6.05 11.55
N TYR A 556 8.44 5.62 12.63
CA TYR A 556 9.08 4.75 13.61
C TYR A 556 9.58 3.41 13.03
N ASP A 557 8.87 2.87 12.05
CA ASP A 557 9.18 1.61 11.37
C ASP A 557 10.28 1.73 10.28
N GLN A 558 10.70 2.94 9.94
CA GLN A 558 11.82 3.18 9.02
C GLN A 558 13.15 3.00 9.75
N LYS A 559 14.07 2.25 9.14
CA LYS A 559 15.42 2.01 9.66
C LYS A 559 16.42 2.85 8.89
N ILE A 560 17.19 3.65 9.63
CA ILE A 560 18.28 4.52 9.11
C ILE A 560 19.59 4.24 9.81
N ASP A 561 19.62 3.27 10.71
CA ASP A 561 20.68 3.01 11.68
C ASP A 561 22.04 2.76 10.97
N ALA A 562 22.05 2.06 9.84
CA ALA A 562 23.27 1.85 9.04
C ALA A 562 23.85 3.17 8.48
N VAL A 563 23.00 4.16 8.18
CA VAL A 563 23.45 5.50 7.73
C VAL A 563 23.88 6.35 8.90
N ALA A 564 23.24 6.24 10.07
CA ALA A 564 23.71 6.88 11.30
C ALA A 564 25.10 6.35 11.66
N ALA A 565 25.31 5.04 11.66
CA ALA A 565 26.62 4.43 11.85
C ALA A 565 27.64 4.85 10.78
N MET A 566 27.23 5.02 9.49
CA MET A 566 28.10 5.56 8.44
C MET A 566 28.55 6.98 8.75
N MET A 567 27.66 7.81 9.28
CA MET A 567 27.98 9.18 9.68
C MET A 567 28.98 9.20 10.85
N ASP A 568 28.80 8.33 11.84
CA ASP A 568 29.72 8.18 12.98
C ASP A 568 31.11 7.72 12.51
N ALA A 569 31.17 6.76 11.56
CA ALA A 569 32.43 6.36 10.94
C ALA A 569 33.12 7.52 10.19
N TYR A 570 32.35 8.31 9.44
CA TYR A 570 32.88 9.45 8.71
C TYR A 570 33.43 10.54 9.62
N ILE A 571 32.75 10.83 10.73
CA ILE A 571 33.22 11.79 11.73
C ILE A 571 34.52 11.28 12.38
N ALA A 572 34.56 10.01 12.80
CA ALA A 572 35.78 9.41 13.36
C ALA A 572 36.94 9.44 12.36
N TYR A 573 36.69 9.12 11.08
CA TYR A 573 37.70 9.25 10.03
C TYR A 573 38.25 10.68 9.91
N LYS A 574 37.37 11.68 9.91
CA LYS A 574 37.81 13.09 9.81
C LYS A 574 38.70 13.54 10.98
N LEU A 575 38.42 13.03 12.18
CA LEU A 575 39.18 13.35 13.37
C LEU A 575 40.54 12.60 13.43
N ASN A 576 40.66 11.46 12.73
CA ASN A 576 41.83 10.58 12.78
C ASN A 576 42.48 10.39 11.39
N LYS A 577 42.47 11.39 10.53
CA LYS A 577 43.02 11.28 9.15
C LYS A 577 44.46 10.80 9.08
N GLU A 578 45.29 11.27 10.02
CA GLU A 578 46.70 10.88 10.10
C GLU A 578 46.91 9.35 10.27
N ALA A 579 45.92 8.63 10.83
CA ALA A 579 45.98 7.18 10.94
C ALA A 579 45.82 6.44 9.60
N PHE A 580 45.41 7.12 8.55
CA PHE A 580 45.16 6.57 7.21
C PHE A 580 46.24 6.98 6.18
N GLU A 581 47.16 7.88 6.53
CA GLU A 581 48.34 8.25 5.79
C GLU A 581 49.49 7.26 6.06
#